data_6ea847bd93dc05414b7d45bc5f597fa3
#
_entry.id   6ea847bd93dc05414b7d45bc5f597fa3
#
_cell.length_a   1.000
_cell.length_b   1.000
_cell.length_c   1.000
_cell.angle_alpha   90.00
_cell.angle_beta   90.00
_cell.angle_gamma   90.00
#
_symmetry.space_group_name_H-M   'P 1'
#
loop_
_entity.id
_entity.type
_entity.pdbx_description
1 polymer ?
#
loop_
_entity_poly.entity_id
_entity_poly.type
_entity_poly.pdbx_seq_one_letter_code
_entity_poly.pdbx_strand_id
1 'polypeptide(L)'
;EDAIRSMVSLLQVKVNDAFKNQAKGLSGGNQQKVVLGKWLMNNPSILIVDEPTRGVDVGAKYEIYSIINDIAAKGAAVLFISSEIEELIGVCDRILVMGAGEILGSFSKAEFDREKILKTAFREGGK
;
A
#
# COMPACT_ATOMS: atom_id res chain seq x y z
N GLU A 1 1.01 23.58 -12.35
CA GLU A 1 0.19 23.85 -11.15
C GLU A 1 -1.06 22.97 -11.11
N ASP A 2 -1.79 22.81 -12.21
CA ASP A 2 -3.05 22.06 -12.26
C ASP A 2 -2.88 20.57 -11.92
N ALA A 3 -1.81 19.93 -12.38
CA ALA A 3 -1.49 18.54 -12.04
C ALA A 3 -1.27 18.34 -10.53
N ILE A 4 -0.62 19.29 -9.86
CA ILE A 4 -0.39 19.22 -8.41
C ILE A 4 -1.73 19.41 -7.66
N ARG A 5 -2.55 20.38 -8.07
CA ARG A 5 -3.88 20.60 -7.47
C ARG A 5 -4.78 19.38 -7.64
N SER A 6 -4.80 18.80 -8.84
CA SER A 6 -5.56 17.58 -9.13
C SER A 6 -5.09 16.41 -8.27
N MET A 7 -3.78 16.26 -8.07
CA MET A 7 -3.21 15.19 -7.25
C MET A 7 -3.51 15.40 -5.76
N VAL A 8 -3.38 16.62 -5.25
CA VAL A 8 -3.74 16.96 -3.85
C VAL A 8 -5.21 16.65 -3.58
N SER A 9 -6.09 16.96 -4.53
CA SER A 9 -7.52 16.65 -4.43
C SER A 9 -7.78 15.14 -4.49
N LEU A 10 -7.19 14.44 -5.45
CA LEU A 10 -7.34 12.99 -5.64
C LEU A 10 -6.91 12.21 -4.38
N LEU A 11 -5.80 12.59 -3.79
CA LEU A 11 -5.23 11.94 -2.62
C LEU A 11 -5.82 12.47 -1.30
N GLN A 12 -6.72 13.45 -1.37
CA GLN A 12 -7.31 14.10 -0.20
C GLN A 12 -6.24 14.55 0.83
N VAL A 13 -5.14 15.11 0.35
CA VAL A 13 -4.07 15.61 1.23
C VAL A 13 -4.55 16.86 1.96
N LYS A 14 -4.62 16.79 3.28
CA LYS A 14 -5.00 17.94 4.12
C LYS A 14 -3.81 18.90 4.22
N VAL A 15 -3.85 19.96 3.46
CA VAL A 15 -2.82 21.01 3.41
C VAL A 15 -3.46 22.38 3.16
N ASN A 16 -2.98 23.41 3.85
CA ASN A 16 -3.51 24.77 3.69
C ASN A 16 -3.08 25.40 2.36
N ASP A 17 -1.85 25.18 1.94
CA ASP A 17 -1.29 25.64 0.66
C ASP A 17 -0.30 24.60 0.13
N ALA A 18 -0.69 23.90 -0.94
CA ALA A 18 0.08 22.83 -1.54
C ALA A 18 1.44 23.28 -2.11
N PHE A 19 1.60 24.59 -2.38
CA PHE A 19 2.83 25.15 -2.98
C PHE A 19 3.79 25.73 -1.94
N LYS A 20 3.29 26.10 -0.76
CA LYS A 20 4.07 26.75 0.29
C LYS A 20 4.43 25.82 1.45
N ASN A 21 3.60 24.80 1.70
CA ASN A 21 3.83 23.92 2.83
C ASN A 21 4.90 22.87 2.52
N GLN A 22 5.83 22.71 3.47
CA GLN A 22 6.79 21.61 3.39
C GLN A 22 6.12 20.29 3.81
N ALA A 23 6.41 19.21 3.10
CA ALA A 23 5.87 17.88 3.40
C ALA A 23 6.20 17.42 4.84
N LYS A 24 7.32 17.85 5.40
CA LYS A 24 7.73 17.56 6.79
C LYS A 24 6.74 18.06 7.85
N GLY A 25 5.96 19.09 7.54
CA GLY A 25 4.94 19.64 8.43
C GLY A 25 3.58 18.92 8.39
N LEU A 26 3.44 17.92 7.51
CA LEU A 26 2.21 17.14 7.37
C LEU A 26 2.16 15.97 8.35
N SER A 27 0.95 15.49 8.67
CA SER A 27 0.79 14.22 9.40
C SER A 27 1.39 13.05 8.62
N GLY A 28 1.75 11.96 9.33
CA GLY A 28 2.34 10.77 8.70
C GLY A 28 1.51 10.23 7.54
N GLY A 29 0.19 10.16 7.68
CA GLY A 29 -0.71 9.74 6.61
C GLY A 29 -0.70 10.67 5.39
N ASN A 30 -0.66 11.99 5.60
CA ASN A 30 -0.54 12.95 4.51
C ASN A 30 0.83 12.90 3.84
N GLN A 31 1.91 12.64 4.59
CA GLN A 31 3.24 12.43 4.02
C GLN A 31 3.27 11.20 3.10
N GLN A 32 2.68 10.07 3.53
CA GLN A 32 2.57 8.86 2.70
C GLN A 32 1.75 9.09 1.44
N LYS A 33 0.65 9.83 1.53
CA LYS A 33 -0.14 10.22 0.35
C LYS A 33 0.65 11.07 -0.64
N VAL A 34 1.49 12.00 -0.16
CA VAL A 34 2.38 12.80 -1.02
C VAL A 34 3.39 11.90 -1.74
N VAL A 35 3.97 10.93 -1.04
CA VAL A 35 4.89 9.95 -1.65
C VAL A 35 4.19 9.14 -2.73
N LEU A 36 3.00 8.59 -2.45
CA LEU A 36 2.20 7.88 -3.44
C LEU A 36 1.86 8.77 -4.64
N GLY A 37 1.41 10.01 -4.39
CA GLY A 37 1.08 10.98 -5.44
C GLY A 37 2.23 11.24 -6.39
N LYS A 38 3.44 11.38 -5.88
CA LYS A 38 4.64 11.55 -6.69
C LYS A 38 4.84 10.42 -7.71
N TRP A 39 4.64 9.17 -7.28
CA TRP A 39 4.79 8.01 -8.16
C TRP A 39 3.61 7.86 -9.13
N LEU A 40 2.40 8.22 -8.70
CA LEU A 40 1.20 8.16 -9.52
C LEU A 40 1.19 9.15 -10.69
N MET A 41 1.85 10.29 -10.53
CA MET A 41 1.99 11.27 -11.63
C MET A 41 2.67 10.68 -12.87
N ASN A 42 3.43 9.60 -12.70
CA ASN A 42 4.09 8.88 -13.79
C ASN A 42 3.21 7.81 -14.47
N ASN A 43 1.95 7.63 -14.04
CA ASN A 43 1.04 6.61 -14.53
C ASN A 43 1.70 5.22 -14.66
N PRO A 44 2.22 4.64 -13.58
CA PRO A 44 2.96 3.39 -13.65
C PRO A 44 2.03 2.24 -14.03
N SER A 45 2.49 1.34 -14.90
CA SER A 45 1.82 0.06 -15.16
C SER A 45 2.07 -0.98 -14.07
N ILE A 46 3.15 -0.80 -13.29
CA ILE A 46 3.50 -1.62 -12.13
C ILE A 46 3.83 -0.68 -10.98
N LEU A 47 3.16 -0.85 -9.84
CA LEU A 47 3.39 -0.11 -8.60
C LEU A 47 3.87 -1.08 -7.52
N ILE A 48 5.03 -0.79 -6.93
CA ILE A 48 5.56 -1.54 -5.78
C ILE A 48 5.49 -0.63 -4.55
N VAL A 49 4.78 -1.07 -3.52
CA VAL A 49 4.65 -0.35 -2.25
C VAL A 49 5.12 -1.23 -1.10
N ASP A 50 6.05 -0.72 -0.31
CA ASP A 50 6.63 -1.40 0.83
C ASP A 50 6.20 -0.71 2.13
N GLU A 51 5.46 -1.42 2.97
CA GLU A 51 4.89 -0.94 4.23
C GLU A 51 4.18 0.43 4.09
N PRO A 52 3.26 0.61 3.11
CA PRO A 52 2.74 1.94 2.78
C PRO A 52 1.91 2.59 3.88
N THR A 53 1.48 1.83 4.87
CA THR A 53 0.63 2.28 5.99
C THR A 53 1.35 2.28 7.33
N ARG A 54 2.64 1.99 7.35
CA ARG A 54 3.42 1.94 8.58
C ARG A 54 3.46 3.30 9.28
N GLY A 55 3.07 3.30 10.57
CA GLY A 55 3.04 4.53 11.37
C GLY A 55 1.90 5.50 11.00
N VAL A 56 0.92 5.04 10.24
CA VAL A 56 -0.24 5.81 9.81
C VAL A 56 -1.45 5.46 10.70
N ASP A 57 -2.27 6.46 11.04
CA ASP A 57 -3.51 6.22 11.78
C ASP A 57 -4.54 5.42 10.96
N VAL A 58 -5.50 4.79 11.66
CA VAL A 58 -6.48 3.87 11.05
C VAL A 58 -7.28 4.53 9.93
N GLY A 59 -7.71 5.79 10.11
CA GLY A 59 -8.48 6.50 9.08
C GLY A 59 -7.67 6.73 7.81
N ALA A 60 -6.43 7.17 7.96
CA ALA A 60 -5.53 7.40 6.83
C ALA A 60 -5.11 6.08 6.13
N LYS A 61 -5.04 4.94 6.84
CA LYS A 61 -4.82 3.62 6.22
C LYS A 61 -5.90 3.31 5.18
N TYR A 62 -7.17 3.48 5.53
CA TYR A 62 -8.28 3.22 4.60
C TYR A 62 -8.23 4.11 3.35
N GLU A 63 -7.84 5.36 3.50
CA GLU A 63 -7.68 6.26 2.36
C GLU A 63 -6.54 5.80 1.43
N ILE A 64 -5.43 5.32 1.99
CA ILE A 64 -4.31 4.75 1.23
C ILE A 64 -4.74 3.48 0.47
N TYR A 65 -5.50 2.58 1.13
CA TYR A 65 -6.02 1.37 0.47
C TYR A 65 -6.95 1.72 -0.69
N SER A 66 -7.83 2.71 -0.51
CA SER A 66 -8.73 3.17 -1.57
C SER A 66 -7.94 3.66 -2.78
N ILE A 67 -6.90 4.45 -2.58
CA ILE A 67 -6.02 4.95 -3.64
C ILE A 67 -5.36 3.78 -4.39
N ILE A 68 -4.82 2.80 -3.67
CA ILE A 68 -4.16 1.63 -4.25
C ILE A 68 -5.15 0.78 -5.04
N ASN A 69 -6.37 0.58 -4.53
CA ASN A 69 -7.43 -0.13 -5.24
C ASN A 69 -7.87 0.58 -6.52
N ASP A 70 -7.97 1.91 -6.50
CA ASP A 70 -8.30 2.71 -7.70
C ASP A 70 -7.23 2.58 -8.79
N ILE A 71 -5.97 2.49 -8.39
CA ILE A 71 -4.84 2.28 -9.31
C ILE A 71 -4.92 0.89 -9.95
N ALA A 72 -5.16 -0.14 -9.15
CA ALA A 72 -5.33 -1.51 -9.62
C ALA A 72 -6.55 -1.63 -10.54
N ALA A 73 -7.67 -0.99 -10.21
CA ALA A 73 -8.87 -0.95 -11.03
C ALA A 73 -8.66 -0.30 -12.40
N LYS A 74 -7.71 0.64 -12.52
CA LYS A 74 -7.30 1.25 -13.78
C LYS A 74 -6.34 0.40 -14.61
N GLY A 75 -5.99 -0.80 -14.14
CA GLY A 75 -5.20 -1.79 -14.88
C GLY A 75 -3.73 -1.87 -14.47
N ALA A 76 -3.27 -1.13 -13.47
CA ALA A 76 -1.91 -1.30 -12.94
C ALA A 76 -1.79 -2.58 -12.12
N ALA A 77 -0.67 -3.29 -12.26
CA ALA A 77 -0.29 -4.35 -11.35
C ALA A 77 0.30 -3.75 -10.07
N VAL A 78 -0.17 -4.20 -8.90
CA VAL A 78 0.32 -3.71 -7.61
C VAL A 78 1.00 -4.83 -6.84
N LEU A 79 2.26 -4.62 -6.46
CA LEU A 79 2.97 -5.43 -5.48
C LEU A 79 2.94 -4.71 -4.14
N PHE A 80 2.11 -5.23 -3.23
CA PHE A 80 1.90 -4.67 -1.89
C PHE A 80 2.66 -5.51 -0.87
N ILE A 81 3.64 -4.91 -0.20
CA ILE A 81 4.46 -5.57 0.82
C ILE A 81 4.04 -5.05 2.19
N SER A 82 3.68 -5.95 3.09
CA SER A 82 3.31 -5.60 4.47
C SER A 82 3.62 -6.76 5.43
N SER A 83 3.94 -6.41 6.66
CA SER A 83 4.03 -7.34 7.78
C SER A 83 2.68 -7.54 8.49
N GLU A 84 1.67 -6.71 8.19
CA GLU A 84 0.33 -6.78 8.77
C GLU A 84 -0.57 -7.72 7.94
N ILE A 85 -0.81 -8.92 8.44
CA ILE A 85 -1.57 -9.95 7.71
C ILE A 85 -3.02 -9.54 7.43
N GLU A 86 -3.66 -8.82 8.35
CA GLU A 86 -5.03 -8.34 8.19
C GLU A 86 -5.14 -7.34 7.03
N GLU A 87 -4.11 -6.54 6.84
CA GLU A 87 -3.99 -5.60 5.74
C GLU A 87 -3.93 -6.35 4.40
N LEU A 88 -3.07 -7.37 4.31
CA LEU A 88 -2.93 -8.20 3.11
C LEU A 88 -4.24 -8.92 2.75
N ILE A 89 -4.91 -9.52 3.74
CA ILE A 89 -6.20 -10.19 3.54
C ILE A 89 -7.28 -9.21 3.05
N GLY A 90 -7.26 -7.97 3.58
CA GLY A 90 -8.25 -6.95 3.23
C GLY A 90 -8.05 -6.32 1.86
N VAL A 91 -6.82 -6.23 1.38
CA VAL A 91 -6.48 -5.40 0.20
C VAL A 91 -6.08 -6.24 -1.02
N CYS A 92 -5.42 -7.40 -0.82
CA CYS A 92 -4.81 -8.15 -1.91
C CYS A 92 -5.77 -9.18 -2.55
N ASP A 93 -5.48 -9.54 -3.80
CA ASP A 93 -6.17 -10.64 -4.51
C ASP A 93 -5.40 -11.95 -4.40
N ARG A 94 -4.09 -11.87 -4.12
CA ARG A 94 -3.19 -13.00 -3.91
C ARG A 94 -2.13 -12.62 -2.88
N ILE A 95 -1.80 -13.54 -1.99
CA ILE A 95 -0.76 -13.38 -0.98
C ILE A 95 0.36 -14.38 -1.23
N LEU A 96 1.59 -13.89 -1.29
CA LEU A 96 2.80 -14.70 -1.26
C LEU A 96 3.45 -14.56 0.11
N VAL A 97 3.75 -15.68 0.74
CA VAL A 97 4.46 -15.70 2.03
C VAL A 97 5.94 -15.94 1.77
N MET A 98 6.77 -15.04 2.28
CA MET A 98 8.23 -15.13 2.18
C MET A 98 8.85 -15.43 3.55
N GLY A 99 9.91 -16.22 3.55
CA GLY A 99 10.72 -16.48 4.73
C GLY A 99 12.12 -16.94 4.30
N ALA A 100 13.15 -16.51 5.02
CA ALA A 100 14.55 -16.86 4.77
C ALA A 100 14.99 -16.66 3.30
N GLY A 101 14.43 -15.69 2.60
CA GLY A 101 14.76 -15.41 1.19
C GLY A 101 14.02 -16.28 0.17
N GLU A 102 13.08 -17.11 0.60
CA GLU A 102 12.31 -18.03 -0.26
C GLU A 102 10.81 -17.74 -0.17
N ILE A 103 10.06 -18.10 -1.22
CA ILE A 103 8.60 -18.10 -1.20
C ILE A 103 8.14 -19.43 -0.58
N LEU A 104 7.54 -19.34 0.60
CA LEU A 104 7.09 -20.49 1.39
C LEU A 104 5.67 -20.94 1.03
N GLY A 105 4.86 -20.06 0.44
CA GLY A 105 3.50 -20.36 0.06
C GLY A 105 2.86 -19.25 -0.76
N SER A 106 1.77 -19.62 -1.46
CA SER A 106 0.94 -18.72 -2.26
C SER A 106 -0.53 -19.04 -1.98
N PHE A 107 -1.32 -18.00 -1.75
CA PHE A 107 -2.74 -18.09 -1.45
C PHE A 107 -3.53 -17.17 -2.40
N SER A 108 -4.52 -17.72 -3.08
CA SER A 108 -5.53 -16.95 -3.80
C SER A 108 -6.58 -16.40 -2.82
N LYS A 109 -7.35 -15.40 -3.22
CA LYS A 109 -8.36 -14.77 -2.36
C LYS A 109 -9.35 -15.75 -1.76
N ALA A 110 -9.74 -16.81 -2.50
CA ALA A 110 -10.63 -17.86 -2.02
C ALA A 110 -10.00 -18.75 -0.93
N GLU A 111 -8.67 -18.76 -0.84
CA GLU A 111 -7.89 -19.56 0.10
C GLU A 111 -7.42 -18.77 1.31
N PHE A 112 -7.80 -17.50 1.43
CA PHE A 112 -7.35 -16.64 2.53
C PHE A 112 -7.87 -17.17 3.86
N ASP A 113 -6.92 -17.58 4.69
CA ASP A 113 -7.12 -18.06 6.05
C ASP A 113 -5.93 -17.58 6.87
N ARG A 114 -6.21 -16.74 7.87
CA ARG A 114 -5.20 -16.11 8.72
C ARG A 114 -4.26 -17.14 9.35
N GLU A 115 -4.83 -18.23 9.89
CA GLU A 115 -4.03 -19.26 10.57
C GLU A 115 -3.12 -20.02 9.61
N LYS A 116 -3.62 -20.36 8.41
CA LYS A 116 -2.83 -21.04 7.39
C LYS A 116 -1.68 -20.17 6.90
N ILE A 117 -1.94 -18.88 6.66
CA ILE A 117 -0.92 -17.93 6.22
C ILE A 117 0.15 -17.79 7.30
N LEU A 118 -0.25 -17.63 8.58
CA LEU A 118 0.68 -17.55 9.71
C LEU A 118 1.51 -18.82 9.87
N LYS A 119 0.88 -20.01 9.81
CA LYS A 119 1.60 -21.29 9.88
C LYS A 119 2.63 -21.42 8.77
N THR A 120 2.32 -20.91 7.57
CA THR A 120 3.27 -20.91 6.46
C THR A 120 4.43 -19.97 6.71
N ALA A 121 4.16 -18.78 7.27
CA ALA A 121 5.20 -17.78 7.58
C ALA A 121 6.19 -18.27 8.66
N PHE A 122 5.70 -19.09 9.63
CA PHE A 122 6.53 -19.67 10.70
C PHE A 122 7.14 -21.03 10.34
N ARG A 123 6.91 -21.56 9.14
CA ARG A 123 7.67 -22.71 8.68
C ARG A 123 9.13 -22.26 8.54
N GLU A 124 10.00 -22.79 9.39
CA GLU A 124 11.42 -22.73 9.14
C GLU A 124 11.67 -23.29 7.75
N GLY A 125 12.36 -22.51 6.91
CA GLY A 125 12.68 -22.91 5.55
C GLY A 125 13.24 -24.33 5.58
N GLY A 126 12.61 -25.23 4.86
CA GLY A 126 12.92 -26.66 4.91
C GLY A 126 14.39 -26.90 4.63
N LYS A 127 15.08 -27.43 5.62
CA LYS A 127 16.28 -28.24 5.43
C LYS A 127 15.86 -29.68 5.23
#